data_161214c05fc97ef1e052f27f9cf40c09
#
_entry.id   161214c05fc97ef1e052f27f9cf40c09
#
_cell.length_a   1.000
_cell.length_b   1.000
_cell.length_c   1.000
_cell.angle_alpha   90.00
_cell.angle_beta   90.00
_cell.angle_gamma   90.00
#
_symmetry.space_group_name_H-M   'P 1'
#
loop_
_entity.id
_entity.type
_entity.pdbx_description
1 polymer ?
#
loop_
_entity_poly.entity_id
_entity_poly.type
_entity_poly.pdbx_seq_one_letter_code
_entity_poly.pdbx_strand_id
1 'polypeptide(L)'
;NRDELVETFRHLEEPVIRRRINDMQEISNRLIQILGGAAIRINLGDEPVILVAEALSPTEIMEMDKDKLLAVVMHHGSAVSHASIMAKTMEIPTLVDVAADDEWDGKTAIVDGYTGTFYLNPDAEIQKEYEIRLEADRREREELLKLKAQKDETKDGSNIGLYANIGNMSDLSSVLFYGAKGIGLLRSEFQYLGRENYPRENELFRAYKKVAETMGERL
;
A
#
# COMPACT_ATOMS: atom_id res chain seq x y z
N ASN A 1 -21.51 8.72 -21.42
CA ASN A 1 -21.82 7.89 -20.25
C ASN A 1 -20.64 6.94 -19.98
N ARG A 2 -20.20 6.86 -18.71
CA ARG A 2 -19.03 6.03 -18.28
C ARG A 2 -19.18 4.58 -18.75
N ASP A 3 -20.35 4.02 -18.53
CA ASP A 3 -20.62 2.60 -18.76
C ASP A 3 -20.65 2.26 -20.27
N GLU A 4 -21.09 3.17 -21.10
CA GLU A 4 -21.04 3.04 -22.57
C GLU A 4 -19.59 3.06 -23.09
N LEU A 5 -18.74 3.91 -22.53
CA LEU A 5 -17.31 3.96 -22.86
C LEU A 5 -16.61 2.66 -22.45
N VAL A 6 -16.85 2.18 -21.23
CA VAL A 6 -16.28 0.93 -20.72
C VAL A 6 -16.70 -0.26 -21.57
N GLU A 7 -17.98 -0.34 -21.96
CA GLU A 7 -18.47 -1.40 -22.84
C GLU A 7 -17.84 -1.31 -24.25
N THR A 8 -17.69 -0.10 -24.79
CA THR A 8 -17.01 0.10 -26.08
C THR A 8 -15.57 -0.43 -26.03
N PHE A 9 -14.83 -0.16 -24.95
CA PHE A 9 -13.46 -0.63 -24.79
C PHE A 9 -13.34 -2.14 -24.51
N ARG A 10 -14.35 -2.76 -23.90
CA ARG A 10 -14.39 -4.22 -23.68
C ARG A 10 -14.45 -5.02 -24.98
N HIS A 11 -15.07 -4.46 -26.00
CA HIS A 11 -15.24 -5.10 -27.31
C HIS A 11 -14.05 -4.89 -28.25
N LEU A 12 -13.05 -4.09 -27.88
CA LEU A 12 -11.85 -3.92 -28.68
C LEU A 12 -10.92 -5.13 -28.54
N GLU A 13 -10.44 -5.63 -29.69
CA GLU A 13 -9.60 -6.84 -29.74
C GLU A 13 -8.16 -6.65 -29.26
N GLU A 14 -7.70 -5.40 -29.11
CA GLU A 14 -6.33 -5.10 -28.69
C GLU A 14 -6.09 -5.25 -27.18
N PRO A 15 -5.19 -6.14 -26.74
CA PRO A 15 -4.93 -6.38 -25.32
C PRO A 15 -4.39 -5.15 -24.57
N VAL A 16 -3.72 -4.23 -25.26
CA VAL A 16 -3.16 -3.01 -24.69
C VAL A 16 -4.28 -2.05 -24.29
N ILE A 17 -5.32 -1.95 -25.12
CA ILE A 17 -6.47 -1.06 -24.86
C ILE A 17 -7.33 -1.61 -23.73
N ARG A 18 -7.50 -2.92 -23.63
CA ARG A 18 -8.22 -3.56 -22.51
C ARG A 18 -7.61 -3.23 -21.16
N ARG A 19 -6.29 -3.16 -21.06
CA ARG A 19 -5.59 -2.77 -19.81
C ARG A 19 -5.88 -1.32 -19.42
N ARG A 20 -6.22 -0.47 -20.37
CA ARG A 20 -6.58 0.94 -20.13
C ARG A 20 -8.01 1.15 -19.62
N ILE A 21 -8.84 0.10 -19.59
CA ILE A 21 -10.21 0.20 -19.05
C ILE A 21 -10.16 0.63 -17.57
N ASN A 22 -9.26 0.04 -16.79
CA ASN A 22 -9.09 0.38 -15.37
C ASN A 22 -8.64 1.85 -15.20
N ASP A 23 -7.70 2.32 -16.02
CA ASP A 23 -7.26 3.73 -16.01
C ASP A 23 -8.43 4.68 -16.34
N MET A 24 -9.24 4.32 -17.33
CA MET A 24 -10.42 5.10 -17.73
C MET A 24 -11.50 5.12 -16.63
N GLN A 25 -11.72 4.00 -15.96
CA GLN A 25 -12.65 3.92 -14.83
C GLN A 25 -12.15 4.78 -13.66
N GLU A 26 -10.88 4.71 -13.33
CA GLU A 26 -10.26 5.51 -12.27
C GLU A 26 -10.37 7.01 -12.55
N ILE A 27 -10.05 7.45 -13.78
CA ILE A 27 -10.19 8.84 -14.19
C ILE A 27 -11.65 9.29 -14.11
N SER A 28 -12.59 8.45 -14.60
CA SER A 28 -14.02 8.78 -14.58
C SER A 28 -14.57 8.87 -13.18
N ASN A 29 -14.20 7.95 -12.29
CA ASN A 29 -14.59 7.97 -10.89
C ASN A 29 -14.05 9.23 -10.19
N ARG A 30 -12.78 9.58 -10.44
CA ARG A 30 -12.16 10.79 -9.89
C ARG A 30 -12.84 12.07 -10.38
N LEU A 31 -13.23 12.13 -11.66
CA LEU A 31 -14.01 13.25 -12.20
C LEU A 31 -15.38 13.36 -11.52
N ILE A 32 -16.08 12.25 -11.33
CA ILE A 32 -17.38 12.22 -10.64
C ILE A 32 -17.22 12.67 -9.19
N GLN A 33 -16.18 12.23 -8.49
CA GLN A 33 -15.86 12.65 -7.13
C GLN A 33 -15.59 14.16 -7.03
N ILE A 34 -14.76 14.71 -7.92
CA ILE A 34 -14.43 16.13 -7.97
C ILE A 34 -15.69 16.98 -8.27
N LEU A 35 -16.49 16.55 -9.22
CA LEU A 35 -17.73 17.23 -9.61
C LEU A 35 -18.83 17.11 -8.54
N GLY A 36 -18.86 16.01 -7.80
CA GLY A 36 -19.78 15.77 -6.68
C GLY A 36 -19.44 16.53 -5.40
N GLY A 37 -18.28 17.17 -5.33
CA GLY A 37 -17.85 17.96 -4.16
C GLY A 37 -17.58 17.16 -2.89
N ALA A 38 -17.59 15.84 -2.97
CA ALA A 38 -17.34 14.97 -1.83
C ALA A 38 -15.99 14.25 -2.02
N ALA A 39 -14.99 14.67 -1.26
CA ALA A 39 -13.92 13.74 -0.90
C ALA A 39 -14.59 12.66 -0.03
N ILE A 40 -14.80 11.47 -0.58
CA ILE A 40 -15.29 10.34 0.22
C ILE A 40 -14.12 9.96 1.12
N ARG A 41 -14.07 10.53 2.31
CA ARG A 41 -13.23 9.98 3.38
C ARG A 41 -13.91 8.71 3.84
N ILE A 42 -13.28 7.58 3.55
CA ILE A 42 -13.71 6.29 4.08
C ILE A 42 -13.55 6.38 5.60
N ASN A 43 -14.67 6.39 6.31
CA ASN A 43 -14.66 6.38 7.76
C ASN A 43 -14.63 4.92 8.23
N LEU A 44 -13.51 4.50 8.79
CA LEU A 44 -13.33 3.15 9.31
C LEU A 44 -13.99 2.93 10.71
N GLY A 45 -14.63 3.97 11.26
CA GLY A 45 -15.16 3.89 12.63
C GLY A 45 -14.09 4.03 13.70
N ASP A 46 -14.38 3.54 14.93
CA ASP A 46 -13.47 3.66 16.06
C ASP A 46 -12.64 2.41 16.33
N GLU A 47 -13.07 1.26 15.87
CA GLU A 47 -12.39 -0.02 16.05
C GLU A 47 -11.56 -0.41 14.80
N PRO A 48 -10.48 -1.20 14.99
CA PRO A 48 -9.72 -1.74 13.85
C PRO A 48 -10.57 -2.70 13.01
N VAL A 49 -10.54 -2.53 11.69
CA VAL A 49 -11.39 -3.26 10.75
C VAL A 49 -10.61 -3.84 9.57
N ILE A 50 -11.18 -4.86 8.96
CA ILE A 50 -10.85 -5.32 7.62
C ILE A 50 -11.81 -4.59 6.66
N LEU A 51 -11.25 -3.81 5.74
CA LEU A 51 -12.03 -3.10 4.75
C LEU A 51 -12.31 -3.99 3.55
N VAL A 52 -13.59 -4.14 3.22
CA VAL A 52 -14.05 -4.80 1.99
C VAL A 52 -14.55 -3.75 1.03
N ALA A 53 -14.06 -3.73 -0.21
CA ALA A 53 -14.41 -2.73 -1.22
C ALA A 53 -14.46 -3.32 -2.62
N GLU A 54 -15.24 -2.73 -3.50
CA GLU A 54 -15.23 -3.07 -4.94
C GLU A 54 -13.84 -2.87 -5.55
N ALA A 55 -13.27 -1.71 -5.34
CA ALA A 55 -11.92 -1.32 -5.72
C ALA A 55 -11.50 -0.09 -4.91
N LEU A 56 -10.22 0.08 -4.69
CA LEU A 56 -9.65 1.26 -4.04
C LEU A 56 -8.60 1.91 -4.93
N SER A 57 -8.57 3.23 -4.89
CA SER A 57 -7.48 4.00 -5.48
C SER A 57 -6.28 4.07 -4.52
N PRO A 58 -5.06 4.32 -5.02
CA PRO A 58 -3.90 4.54 -4.17
C PRO A 58 -4.09 5.68 -3.17
N THR A 59 -4.79 6.73 -3.57
CA THR A 59 -5.07 7.90 -2.72
C THR A 59 -5.98 7.55 -1.55
N GLU A 60 -7.03 6.77 -1.79
CA GLU A 60 -7.94 6.31 -0.72
C GLU A 60 -7.19 5.48 0.31
N ILE A 61 -6.31 4.56 -0.12
CA ILE A 61 -5.49 3.77 0.80
C ILE A 61 -4.56 4.65 1.63
N MET A 62 -3.95 5.67 1.02
CA MET A 62 -3.03 6.60 1.71
C MET A 62 -3.73 7.48 2.75
N GLU A 63 -5.01 7.81 2.53
CA GLU A 63 -5.80 8.67 3.44
C GLU A 63 -6.40 7.90 4.62
N MET A 64 -6.37 6.57 4.59
CA MET A 64 -6.89 5.75 5.67
C MET A 64 -5.95 5.75 6.89
N ASP A 65 -6.58 5.63 8.05
CA ASP A 65 -5.86 5.47 9.31
C ASP A 65 -5.28 4.05 9.39
N LYS A 66 -3.95 3.96 9.35
CA LYS A 66 -3.22 2.69 9.40
C LYS A 66 -3.45 1.90 10.69
N ASP A 67 -3.67 2.59 11.81
CA ASP A 67 -3.86 1.94 13.10
C ASP A 67 -5.24 1.26 13.19
N LYS A 68 -6.16 1.67 12.31
CA LYS A 68 -7.51 1.13 12.22
C LYS A 68 -7.70 0.15 11.06
N LEU A 69 -6.83 0.16 10.05
CA LEU A 69 -6.95 -0.68 8.87
C LEU A 69 -6.10 -1.94 9.02
N LEU A 70 -6.73 -3.05 9.42
CA LEU A 70 -6.05 -4.33 9.60
C LEU A 70 -5.71 -5.02 8.28
N ALA A 71 -6.61 -4.95 7.30
CA ALA A 71 -6.43 -5.53 5.98
C ALA A 71 -7.39 -4.91 4.96
N VAL A 72 -7.12 -5.13 3.69
CA VAL A 72 -7.99 -4.73 2.57
C VAL A 72 -8.36 -5.96 1.74
N VAL A 73 -9.63 -6.08 1.40
CA VAL A 73 -10.16 -7.09 0.48
C VAL A 73 -10.87 -6.37 -0.65
N MET A 74 -10.41 -6.54 -1.88
CA MET A 74 -11.00 -5.92 -3.06
C MET A 74 -11.67 -6.96 -3.96
N HIS A 75 -12.89 -6.65 -4.41
CA HIS A 75 -13.60 -7.47 -5.38
C HIS A 75 -12.92 -7.42 -6.74
N HIS A 76 -12.47 -6.23 -7.15
CA HIS A 76 -11.75 -6.02 -8.40
C HIS A 76 -10.35 -5.48 -8.13
N GLY A 77 -9.38 -5.99 -8.87
CA GLY A 77 -8.03 -5.51 -8.75
C GLY A 77 -6.99 -6.47 -9.31
N SER A 78 -5.75 -6.09 -9.13
CA SER A 78 -4.59 -6.91 -9.49
C SER A 78 -3.52 -6.73 -8.44
N ALA A 79 -2.79 -7.80 -8.13
CA ALA A 79 -1.65 -7.75 -7.20
C ALA A 79 -0.55 -6.76 -7.63
N VAL A 80 -0.52 -6.38 -8.92
CA VAL A 80 0.42 -5.40 -9.50
C VAL A 80 -0.23 -4.04 -9.77
N SER A 81 -1.46 -3.80 -9.31
CA SER A 81 -2.09 -2.48 -9.40
C SER A 81 -1.40 -1.46 -8.49
N HIS A 82 -1.50 -0.17 -8.82
CA HIS A 82 -0.94 0.89 -7.99
C HIS A 82 -1.50 0.86 -6.56
N ALA A 83 -2.78 0.55 -6.40
CA ALA A 83 -3.42 0.40 -5.10
C ALA A 83 -2.82 -0.75 -4.27
N SER A 84 -2.64 -1.92 -4.88
CA SER A 84 -2.04 -3.09 -4.23
C SER A 84 -0.57 -2.86 -3.87
N ILE A 85 0.19 -2.18 -4.75
CA ILE A 85 1.57 -1.79 -4.47
C ILE A 85 1.62 -0.81 -3.29
N MET A 86 0.69 0.15 -3.24
CA MET A 86 0.59 1.12 -2.15
C MET A 86 0.27 0.41 -0.82
N ALA A 87 -0.75 -0.44 -0.79
CA ALA A 87 -1.12 -1.21 0.40
C ALA A 87 0.07 -2.06 0.91
N LYS A 88 0.78 -2.73 0.00
CA LYS A 88 1.99 -3.49 0.32
C LYS A 88 3.10 -2.60 0.90
N THR A 89 3.31 -1.40 0.34
CA THR A 89 4.30 -0.43 0.86
C THR A 89 3.92 0.04 2.27
N MET A 90 2.62 0.10 2.54
CA MET A 90 2.08 0.44 3.86
C MET A 90 2.03 -0.76 4.83
N GLU A 91 2.50 -1.93 4.41
CA GLU A 91 2.46 -3.19 5.18
C GLU A 91 1.02 -3.64 5.54
N ILE A 92 0.03 -3.30 4.70
CA ILE A 92 -1.37 -3.69 4.87
C ILE A 92 -1.63 -4.97 4.10
N PRO A 93 -2.01 -6.09 4.76
CA PRO A 93 -2.43 -7.31 4.08
C PRO A 93 -3.56 -7.01 3.09
N THR A 94 -3.41 -7.44 1.84
CA THR A 94 -4.36 -7.11 0.79
C THR A 94 -4.67 -8.32 -0.07
N LEU A 95 -5.96 -8.61 -0.23
CA LEU A 95 -6.46 -9.59 -1.19
C LEU A 95 -7.20 -8.88 -2.31
N VAL A 96 -7.08 -9.41 -3.51
CA VAL A 96 -7.73 -8.89 -4.71
C VAL A 96 -8.47 -10.03 -5.41
N ASP A 97 -9.45 -9.69 -6.25
CA ASP A 97 -10.26 -10.64 -7.01
C ASP A 97 -11.06 -11.60 -6.12
N VAL A 98 -11.58 -11.06 -5.01
CA VAL A 98 -12.40 -11.79 -4.03
C VAL A 98 -13.86 -11.44 -4.24
N ALA A 99 -14.69 -12.46 -4.48
CA ALA A 99 -16.15 -12.26 -4.59
C ALA A 99 -16.73 -11.89 -3.22
N ALA A 100 -16.81 -10.61 -2.95
CA ALA A 100 -17.32 -10.06 -1.71
C ALA A 100 -18.83 -9.85 -1.77
N ASP A 101 -19.48 -9.89 -0.61
CA ASP A 101 -20.92 -9.68 -0.45
C ASP A 101 -21.17 -8.65 0.66
N ASP A 102 -22.17 -7.78 0.47
CA ASP A 102 -22.59 -6.78 1.45
C ASP A 102 -23.02 -7.40 2.80
N GLU A 103 -23.41 -8.68 2.80
CA GLU A 103 -23.72 -9.42 4.03
C GLU A 103 -22.50 -9.65 4.94
N TRP A 104 -21.29 -9.30 4.52
CA TRP A 104 -20.06 -9.47 5.32
C TRP A 104 -19.87 -8.38 6.35
N ASP A 105 -20.59 -7.28 6.21
CA ASP A 105 -20.47 -6.14 7.13
C ASP A 105 -20.74 -6.56 8.59
N GLY A 106 -19.89 -6.11 9.50
CA GLY A 106 -19.95 -6.42 10.93
C GLY A 106 -19.60 -7.86 11.32
N LYS A 107 -19.17 -8.69 10.36
CA LYS A 107 -18.74 -10.08 10.65
C LYS A 107 -17.26 -10.17 10.97
N THR A 108 -16.90 -11.18 11.75
CA THR A 108 -15.49 -11.50 12.01
C THR A 108 -14.86 -12.17 10.81
N ALA A 109 -13.65 -11.74 10.44
CA ALA A 109 -12.92 -12.33 9.32
C ALA A 109 -11.42 -12.45 9.62
N ILE A 110 -10.77 -13.36 8.89
CA ILE A 110 -9.30 -13.48 8.85
C ILE A 110 -8.83 -13.29 7.42
N VAL A 111 -7.79 -12.46 7.25
CA VAL A 111 -7.11 -12.21 5.99
C VAL A 111 -5.66 -12.65 6.12
N ASP A 112 -5.25 -13.64 5.33
CA ASP A 112 -3.87 -14.09 5.22
C ASP A 112 -3.29 -13.62 3.88
N GLY A 113 -2.51 -12.56 3.93
CA GLY A 113 -1.83 -11.99 2.76
C GLY A 113 -0.66 -12.82 2.25
N TYR A 114 -0.15 -13.80 3.02
CA TYR A 114 0.92 -14.71 2.59
C TYR A 114 0.39 -15.82 1.71
N THR A 115 -0.73 -16.42 2.11
CA THR A 115 -1.34 -17.54 1.38
C THR A 115 -2.42 -17.10 0.41
N GLY A 116 -2.91 -15.87 0.53
CA GLY A 116 -4.04 -15.38 -0.25
C GLY A 116 -5.38 -15.93 0.23
N THR A 117 -5.49 -16.25 1.52
CA THR A 117 -6.68 -16.90 2.08
C THR A 117 -7.55 -15.93 2.86
N PHE A 118 -8.85 -16.07 2.71
CA PHE A 118 -9.88 -15.31 3.43
C PHE A 118 -10.85 -16.26 4.13
N TYR A 119 -11.09 -16.05 5.41
CA TYR A 119 -12.09 -16.76 6.20
C TYR A 119 -13.13 -15.79 6.74
N LEU A 120 -14.38 -16.01 6.42
CA LEU A 120 -15.52 -15.30 6.99
C LEU A 120 -16.13 -16.13 8.13
N ASN A 121 -16.34 -15.52 9.28
CA ASN A 121 -16.81 -16.18 10.48
C ASN A 121 -16.05 -17.51 10.77
N PRO A 122 -14.70 -17.44 10.88
CA PRO A 122 -13.90 -18.64 11.11
C PRO A 122 -14.34 -19.35 12.39
N ASP A 123 -14.26 -20.67 12.38
CA ASP A 123 -14.50 -21.44 13.60
C ASP A 123 -13.37 -21.24 14.64
N ALA A 124 -13.60 -21.73 15.84
CA ALA A 124 -12.67 -21.53 16.95
C ALA A 124 -11.30 -22.20 16.73
N GLU A 125 -11.23 -23.26 15.92
CA GLU A 125 -9.99 -23.95 15.61
C GLU A 125 -9.13 -23.10 14.66
N ILE A 126 -9.73 -22.59 13.57
CA ILE A 126 -9.09 -21.69 12.62
C ILE A 126 -8.67 -20.38 13.31
N GLN A 127 -9.53 -19.78 14.13
CA GLN A 127 -9.19 -18.57 14.88
C GLN A 127 -7.93 -18.79 15.74
N LYS A 128 -7.90 -19.87 16.51
CA LYS A 128 -6.77 -20.19 17.36
C LYS A 128 -5.49 -20.45 16.57
N GLU A 129 -5.58 -21.11 15.43
CA GLU A 129 -4.43 -21.34 14.55
C GLU A 129 -3.84 -19.99 14.09
N TYR A 130 -4.69 -19.09 13.61
CA TYR A 130 -4.24 -17.80 13.10
C TYR A 130 -3.80 -16.83 14.21
N GLU A 131 -4.37 -16.90 15.40
CA GLU A 131 -3.85 -16.17 16.57
C GLU A 131 -2.41 -16.61 16.92
N ILE A 132 -2.13 -17.90 16.85
CA ILE A 132 -0.76 -18.42 17.07
C ILE A 132 0.19 -17.92 15.98
N ARG A 133 -0.23 -17.92 14.72
CA ARG A 133 0.59 -17.40 13.61
C ARG A 133 0.84 -15.90 13.77
N LEU A 134 -0.19 -15.13 14.07
CA LEU A 134 -0.08 -13.68 14.28
C LEU A 134 0.90 -13.34 15.42
N GLU A 135 0.83 -14.10 16.51
CA GLU A 135 1.76 -13.93 17.63
C GLU A 135 3.20 -14.33 17.24
N ALA A 136 3.37 -15.35 16.40
CA ALA A 136 4.67 -15.75 15.89
C ALA A 136 5.26 -14.65 14.97
N ASP A 137 4.49 -14.10 14.04
CA ASP A 137 4.90 -13.00 13.16
C ASP A 137 5.27 -11.76 13.97
N ARG A 138 4.48 -11.46 15.01
CA ARG A 138 4.76 -10.33 15.91
C ARG A 138 6.10 -10.50 16.63
N ARG A 139 6.35 -11.70 17.16
CA ARG A 139 7.62 -12.02 17.82
C ARG A 139 8.81 -11.94 16.86
N GLU A 140 8.64 -12.48 15.66
CA GLU A 140 9.67 -12.38 14.63
C GLU A 140 9.98 -10.92 14.29
N ARG A 141 8.95 -10.09 14.13
CA ARG A 141 9.12 -8.64 13.91
C ARG A 141 9.85 -7.96 15.07
N GLU A 142 9.51 -8.30 16.31
CA GLU A 142 10.19 -7.77 17.49
C GLU A 142 11.68 -8.20 17.56
N GLU A 143 11.98 -9.45 17.18
CA GLU A 143 13.36 -9.94 17.09
C GLU A 143 14.14 -9.21 15.98
N LEU A 144 13.53 -9.00 14.81
CA LEU A 144 14.15 -8.24 13.73
C LEU A 144 14.44 -6.79 14.13
N LEU A 145 13.55 -6.15 14.92
CA LEU A 145 13.78 -4.80 15.42
C LEU A 145 14.99 -4.72 16.38
N LYS A 146 15.33 -5.80 17.10
CA LYS A 146 16.53 -5.86 17.93
C LYS A 146 17.82 -5.81 17.11
N LEU A 147 17.78 -6.26 15.85
CA LEU A 147 18.93 -6.19 14.94
C LEU A 147 19.35 -4.75 14.63
N LYS A 148 18.42 -3.79 14.73
CA LYS A 148 18.70 -2.37 14.53
C LYS A 148 19.87 -1.84 15.37
N ALA A 149 20.05 -2.37 16.57
CA ALA A 149 21.12 -1.97 17.49
C ALA A 149 22.45 -2.72 17.23
N GLN A 150 22.45 -3.70 16.36
CA GLN A 150 23.65 -4.48 16.06
C GLN A 150 24.51 -3.76 15.02
N LYS A 151 25.78 -4.12 14.99
CA LYS A 151 26.71 -3.65 13.97
C LYS A 151 26.46 -4.37 12.67
N ASP A 152 26.51 -3.64 11.57
CA ASP A 152 26.40 -4.20 10.21
C ASP A 152 27.78 -4.80 9.83
N GLU A 153 28.06 -5.97 10.35
CA GLU A 153 29.34 -6.69 10.13
C GLU A 153 29.06 -8.10 9.58
N THR A 154 29.88 -8.52 8.66
CA THR A 154 29.91 -9.93 8.20
C THR A 154 30.56 -10.81 9.26
N LYS A 155 30.45 -12.15 9.12
CA LYS A 155 31.04 -13.10 10.07
C LYS A 155 32.58 -13.02 10.18
N ASP A 156 33.22 -12.48 9.15
CA ASP A 156 34.68 -12.23 9.13
C ASP A 156 35.09 -10.86 9.70
N GLY A 157 34.12 -10.09 10.21
CA GLY A 157 34.35 -8.78 10.81
C GLY A 157 34.40 -7.62 9.83
N SER A 158 34.06 -7.84 8.56
CA SER A 158 34.01 -6.77 7.56
C SER A 158 32.75 -5.91 7.75
N ASN A 159 32.91 -4.60 7.85
CA ASN A 159 31.80 -3.66 7.93
C ASN A 159 31.07 -3.52 6.61
N ILE A 160 29.74 -3.65 6.62
CA ILE A 160 28.88 -3.44 5.46
C ILE A 160 27.95 -2.28 5.75
N GLY A 161 27.84 -1.32 4.82
CA GLY A 161 26.87 -0.24 4.90
C GLY A 161 25.50 -0.72 4.42
N LEU A 162 24.48 -0.67 5.28
CA LEU A 162 23.10 -0.93 4.91
C LEU A 162 22.40 0.41 4.61
N TYR A 163 22.01 0.59 3.35
CA TYR A 163 21.36 1.79 2.85
C TYR A 163 19.95 1.48 2.36
N ALA A 164 19.03 2.41 2.59
CA ALA A 164 17.65 2.26 2.17
C ALA A 164 17.43 2.71 0.73
N ASN A 165 16.51 2.06 0.05
CA ASN A 165 15.93 2.55 -1.20
C ASN A 165 14.59 3.19 -0.87
N ILE A 166 14.39 4.45 -1.27
CA ILE A 166 13.15 5.19 -1.04
C ILE A 166 12.52 5.66 -2.35
N GLY A 167 11.18 5.73 -2.37
CA GLY A 167 10.41 6.25 -3.50
C GLY A 167 9.80 7.63 -3.23
N ASN A 168 9.51 7.92 -1.98
CA ASN A 168 8.86 9.17 -1.59
C ASN A 168 9.35 9.70 -0.24
N MET A 169 8.88 10.90 0.13
CA MET A 169 9.27 11.55 1.39
C MET A 169 8.74 10.84 2.63
N SER A 170 7.62 10.13 2.54
CA SER A 170 7.05 9.41 3.69
C SER A 170 7.94 8.23 4.13
N ASP A 171 8.73 7.68 3.21
CA ASP A 171 9.63 6.58 3.51
C ASP A 171 10.76 6.97 4.46
N LEU A 172 11.09 8.28 4.57
CA LEU A 172 12.13 8.77 5.46
C LEU A 172 11.90 8.40 6.93
N SER A 173 10.65 8.42 7.37
CA SER A 173 10.31 8.01 8.74
C SER A 173 10.65 6.54 8.99
N SER A 174 10.36 5.67 8.03
CA SER A 174 10.70 4.26 8.09
C SER A 174 12.20 4.03 8.06
N VAL A 175 12.93 4.76 7.20
CA VAL A 175 14.40 4.70 7.12
C VAL A 175 15.03 5.02 8.49
N LEU A 176 14.56 6.08 9.14
CA LEU A 176 15.04 6.48 10.47
C LEU A 176 14.60 5.48 11.53
N PHE A 177 13.37 5.00 11.45
CA PHE A 177 12.84 4.02 12.40
C PHE A 177 13.60 2.70 12.36
N TYR A 178 13.87 2.15 11.17
CA TYR A 178 14.62 0.91 11.03
C TYR A 178 16.13 1.07 11.12
N GLY A 179 16.64 2.30 11.18
CA GLY A 179 18.04 2.59 11.49
C GLY A 179 18.99 2.35 10.32
N ALA A 180 18.55 2.49 9.06
CA ALA A 180 19.44 2.44 7.91
C ALA A 180 20.55 3.52 8.03
N LYS A 181 21.77 3.19 7.58
CA LYS A 181 22.92 4.11 7.64
C LYS A 181 22.72 5.35 6.78
N GLY A 182 21.93 5.21 5.71
CA GLY A 182 21.65 6.31 4.80
C GLY A 182 20.69 5.88 3.70
N ILE A 183 20.57 6.72 2.67
CA ILE A 183 19.81 6.44 1.47
C ILE A 183 20.78 6.09 0.35
N GLY A 184 20.66 4.86 -0.17
CA GLY A 184 21.45 4.39 -1.30
C GLY A 184 20.82 4.75 -2.65
N LEU A 185 19.48 4.81 -2.69
CA LEU A 185 18.74 5.15 -3.90
C LEU A 185 17.46 5.91 -3.55
N LEU A 186 17.29 7.08 -4.15
CA LEU A 186 16.02 7.80 -4.20
C LEU A 186 15.43 7.65 -5.61
N ARG A 187 14.32 6.94 -5.69
CA ARG A 187 13.60 6.74 -6.96
C ARG A 187 12.81 7.99 -7.30
N SER A 188 13.30 8.76 -8.25
CA SER A 188 12.67 10.03 -8.63
C SER A 188 11.41 9.87 -9.46
N GLU A 189 11.18 8.73 -10.08
CA GLU A 189 9.99 8.44 -10.88
C GLU A 189 8.69 8.64 -10.11
N PHE A 190 8.67 8.40 -8.80
CA PHE A 190 7.49 8.65 -7.95
C PHE A 190 7.12 10.14 -7.85
N GLN A 191 8.04 11.05 -8.16
CA GLN A 191 7.75 12.49 -8.23
C GLN A 191 6.94 12.86 -9.49
N TYR A 192 6.92 11.98 -10.49
CA TYR A 192 6.26 12.18 -11.78
C TYR A 192 4.92 11.43 -11.87
N LEU A 193 4.75 10.36 -11.10
CA LEU A 193 3.54 9.54 -11.14
C LEU A 193 2.33 10.31 -10.58
N GLY A 194 1.19 10.13 -11.23
CA GLY A 194 -0.08 10.74 -10.84
C GLY A 194 -0.20 12.24 -11.12
N ARG A 195 0.72 12.85 -11.90
CA ARG A 195 0.69 14.26 -12.25
C ARG A 195 0.37 14.45 -13.74
N GLU A 196 -0.36 15.51 -14.05
CA GLU A 196 -0.61 15.92 -15.43
C GLU A 196 0.61 16.58 -16.08
N ASN A 197 1.47 17.23 -15.29
CA ASN A 197 2.65 17.93 -15.75
C ASN A 197 3.90 17.45 -15.02
N TYR A 198 5.04 17.56 -15.69
CA TYR A 198 6.33 17.30 -15.06
C TYR A 198 6.55 18.21 -13.84
N PRO A 199 7.13 17.66 -12.74
CA PRO A 199 7.47 18.48 -11.58
C PRO A 199 8.46 19.57 -12.00
N ARG A 200 8.29 20.78 -11.45
CA ARG A 200 9.21 21.89 -11.69
C ARG A 200 10.51 21.66 -10.94
N GLU A 201 11.60 22.22 -11.44
CA GLU A 201 12.92 22.16 -10.79
C GLU A 201 12.87 22.48 -9.29
N ASN A 202 12.15 23.55 -8.91
CA ASN A 202 12.00 23.97 -7.52
C ASN A 202 11.25 22.92 -6.66
N GLU A 203 10.36 22.13 -7.22
CA GLU A 203 9.65 21.05 -6.50
C GLU A 203 10.60 19.89 -6.25
N LEU A 204 11.34 19.47 -7.27
CA LEU A 204 12.37 18.45 -7.15
C LEU A 204 13.48 18.88 -6.17
N PHE A 205 13.92 20.14 -6.28
CA PHE A 205 14.93 20.70 -5.37
C PHE A 205 14.47 20.64 -3.91
N ARG A 206 13.22 21.04 -3.62
CA ARG A 206 12.66 20.96 -2.25
C ARG A 206 12.58 19.53 -1.74
N ALA A 207 12.17 18.58 -2.59
CA ALA A 207 12.11 17.19 -2.26
C ALA A 207 13.50 16.62 -1.91
N TYR A 208 14.48 16.84 -2.78
CA TYR A 208 15.85 16.36 -2.54
C TYR A 208 16.51 17.06 -1.37
N LYS A 209 16.32 18.38 -1.24
CA LYS A 209 16.79 19.14 -0.08
C LYS A 209 16.23 18.59 1.23
N LYS A 210 14.93 18.27 1.27
CA LYS A 210 14.30 17.68 2.47
C LYS A 210 14.92 16.34 2.83
N VAL A 211 15.19 15.48 1.83
CA VAL A 211 15.90 14.21 2.04
C VAL A 211 17.27 14.46 2.63
N ALA A 212 18.05 15.34 2.00
CA ALA A 212 19.40 15.66 2.42
C ALA A 212 19.44 16.23 3.85
N GLU A 213 18.57 17.19 4.16
CA GLU A 213 18.49 17.78 5.50
C GLU A 213 18.04 16.79 6.56
N THR A 214 17.12 15.86 6.21
CA THR A 214 16.63 14.85 7.17
C THR A 214 17.67 13.78 7.46
N MET A 215 18.43 13.38 6.45
CA MET A 215 19.46 12.35 6.59
C MET A 215 20.79 12.91 7.06
N GLY A 216 21.06 14.20 6.85
CA GLY A 216 22.34 14.83 7.21
C GLY A 216 23.52 14.15 6.53
N GLU A 217 24.53 13.77 7.31
CA GLU A 217 25.73 13.08 6.81
C GLU A 217 25.49 11.61 6.37
N ARG A 218 24.24 11.14 6.46
CA ARG A 218 23.84 9.76 6.12
C ARG A 218 23.31 9.61 4.70
N LEU A 219 23.84 10.40 3.78
CA LEU A 219 23.57 10.33 2.35
C LEU A 219 24.70 9.65 1.61
#